data_a3b321f66a6615158177cbf2d4c65b5a
#
_entry.id   a3b321f66a6615158177cbf2d4c65b5a
#
_cell.length_a   1.000
_cell.length_b   1.000
_cell.length_c   1.000
_cell.angle_alpha   90.00
_cell.angle_beta   90.00
_cell.angle_gamma   90.00
#
_symmetry.space_group_name_H-M   'P 1'
#
loop_
_entity.id
_entity.type
_entity.pdbx_description
1 polymer ?
#
loop_
_entity_poly.entity_id
_entity_poly.type
_entity_poly.pdbx_seq_one_letter_code
_entity_poly.pdbx_strand_id
1 'polypeptide(L)'
;MALIVVVLLVLVAAGCGGAARPEHATLHDVSVLRSAVVFDFDVQPTDVTTRYARRDSLAECGSGLPVRPRGEAVAVVHFSPAQTDGVPKRIEMPSGTVLDVWKLCDFEADVGWAIGLSRRSPLHVSRDGATVTVTFGG
;
A
#
# COMPACT_ATOMS: atom_id res chain seq x y z
N MET A 1 -36.44 -22.59 62.00
CA MET A 1 -35.84 -23.13 60.74
C MET A 1 -35.78 -21.98 59.73
N ALA A 2 -34.59 -21.40 59.58
CA ALA A 2 -34.35 -20.30 58.62
C ALA A 2 -33.73 -20.88 57.36
N LEU A 3 -34.37 -20.73 56.24
CA LEU A 3 -33.91 -21.15 54.93
C LEU A 3 -33.00 -20.04 54.35
N ILE A 4 -31.69 -20.30 54.27
CA ILE A 4 -30.72 -19.40 53.64
C ILE A 4 -30.72 -19.73 52.16
N VAL A 5 -31.28 -18.80 51.34
CA VAL A 5 -31.13 -18.87 49.88
C VAL A 5 -29.84 -18.18 49.50
N VAL A 6 -28.85 -18.97 49.09
CA VAL A 6 -27.60 -18.47 48.50
C VAL A 6 -27.87 -18.17 47.03
N VAL A 7 -27.96 -16.89 46.67
CA VAL A 7 -28.00 -16.45 45.26
C VAL A 7 -26.56 -16.42 44.76
N LEU A 8 -26.20 -17.37 43.90
CA LEU A 8 -24.92 -17.39 43.19
C LEU A 8 -24.99 -16.42 42.03
N LEU A 9 -24.36 -15.26 42.18
CA LEU A 9 -24.21 -14.28 41.11
C LEU A 9 -23.08 -14.74 40.17
N VAL A 10 -23.46 -15.30 39.01
CA VAL A 10 -22.50 -15.61 37.93
C VAL A 10 -22.18 -14.34 37.18
N LEU A 11 -21.03 -13.73 37.46
CA LEU A 11 -20.49 -12.65 36.60
C LEU A 11 -20.00 -13.27 35.29
N VAL A 12 -20.77 -13.11 34.22
CA VAL A 12 -20.30 -13.35 32.85
C VAL A 12 -19.46 -12.13 32.45
N ALA A 13 -18.15 -12.28 32.56
CA ALA A 13 -17.23 -11.33 31.97
C ALA A 13 -17.32 -11.48 30.43
N ALA A 14 -18.08 -10.62 29.77
CA ALA A 14 -18.02 -10.46 28.32
C ALA A 14 -16.65 -9.89 27.98
N GLY A 15 -15.69 -10.77 27.68
CA GLY A 15 -14.42 -10.38 27.12
C GLY A 15 -14.65 -9.77 25.74
N CYS A 16 -14.54 -8.45 25.62
CA CYS A 16 -14.40 -7.79 24.33
C CYS A 16 -13.02 -8.16 23.75
N GLY A 17 -12.95 -9.34 23.12
CA GLY A 17 -11.83 -9.72 22.28
C GLY A 17 -11.89 -8.96 20.97
N GLY A 18 -11.54 -7.67 20.97
CA GLY A 18 -11.23 -6.95 19.74
C GLY A 18 -9.95 -7.54 19.17
N ALA A 19 -9.98 -8.13 17.95
CA ALA A 19 -8.77 -8.50 17.25
C ALA A 19 -7.88 -7.26 17.14
N ALA A 20 -6.62 -7.33 17.63
CA ALA A 20 -5.66 -6.26 17.48
C ALA A 20 -5.49 -5.95 15.99
N ARG A 21 -5.62 -4.68 15.59
CA ARG A 21 -5.33 -4.27 14.22
C ARG A 21 -3.85 -4.56 13.95
N PRO A 22 -3.50 -5.09 12.78
CA PRO A 22 -2.10 -5.28 12.42
C PRO A 22 -1.39 -3.92 12.52
N GLU A 23 -0.19 -3.94 13.05
CA GLU A 23 0.63 -2.74 13.26
C GLU A 23 0.99 -2.07 11.92
N HIS A 24 1.09 -2.86 10.86
CA HIS A 24 1.41 -2.43 9.51
C HIS A 24 0.42 -3.01 8.50
N ALA A 25 0.09 -2.24 7.48
CA ALA A 25 -0.62 -2.76 6.32
C ALA A 25 0.32 -3.64 5.49
N THR A 26 -0.13 -4.79 5.05
CA THR A 26 0.67 -5.68 4.21
C THR A 26 0.14 -5.66 2.78
N LEU A 27 0.99 -5.25 1.84
CA LEU A 27 0.71 -5.25 0.42
C LEU A 27 0.92 -6.66 -0.14
N HIS A 28 -0.13 -7.29 -0.65
CA HIS A 28 -0.12 -8.65 -1.17
C HIS A 28 -0.12 -8.71 -2.69
N ASP A 29 -0.67 -7.71 -3.37
CA ASP A 29 -0.74 -7.69 -4.81
C ASP A 29 -0.61 -6.28 -5.38
N VAL A 30 -0.03 -6.19 -6.57
CA VAL A 30 0.06 -4.98 -7.37
C VAL A 30 -0.40 -5.32 -8.78
N SER A 31 -1.53 -4.77 -9.19
CA SER A 31 -2.07 -4.92 -10.52
C SER A 31 -1.85 -3.65 -11.34
N VAL A 32 -1.29 -3.80 -12.52
CA VAL A 32 -1.02 -2.68 -13.41
C VAL A 32 -2.02 -2.68 -14.55
N LEU A 33 -2.77 -1.60 -14.66
CA LEU A 33 -3.73 -1.34 -15.72
C LEU A 33 -3.14 -0.32 -16.71
N ARG A 34 -3.83 -0.12 -17.83
CA ARG A 34 -3.36 0.79 -18.88
C ARG A 34 -3.09 2.22 -18.38
N SER A 35 -3.88 2.72 -17.44
CA SER A 35 -3.80 4.07 -16.89
C SER A 35 -3.92 4.13 -15.36
N ALA A 36 -3.72 3.01 -14.67
CA ALA A 36 -3.81 2.94 -13.23
C ALA A 36 -2.92 1.84 -12.66
N VAL A 37 -2.58 1.99 -11.40
CA VAL A 37 -1.94 0.95 -10.58
C VAL A 37 -2.81 0.70 -9.37
N VAL A 38 -3.13 -0.56 -9.12
CA VAL A 38 -3.96 -1.02 -8.01
C VAL A 38 -3.07 -1.73 -7.01
N PHE A 39 -3.12 -1.30 -5.75
CA PHE A 39 -2.39 -1.87 -4.63
C PHE A 39 -3.37 -2.50 -3.65
N ASP A 40 -3.30 -3.81 -3.47
CA ASP A 40 -4.18 -4.57 -2.59
C ASP A 40 -3.47 -4.96 -1.30
N PHE A 41 -3.99 -4.43 -0.19
CA PHE A 41 -3.49 -4.65 1.16
C PHE A 41 -4.42 -5.59 1.95
N ASP A 42 -3.94 -6.12 3.08
CA ASP A 42 -4.77 -6.80 4.08
C ASP A 42 -5.67 -5.82 4.85
N VAL A 43 -5.12 -4.64 5.17
CA VAL A 43 -5.85 -3.51 5.76
C VAL A 43 -5.43 -2.22 5.06
N GLN A 44 -6.25 -1.19 5.15
CA GLN A 44 -5.92 0.10 4.55
C GLN A 44 -4.68 0.73 5.23
N PRO A 45 -3.65 1.12 4.47
CA PRO A 45 -2.54 1.89 5.02
C PRO A 45 -3.02 3.25 5.52
N THR A 46 -2.44 3.74 6.62
CA THR A 46 -2.84 5.01 7.24
C THR A 46 -2.51 6.17 6.32
N ASP A 47 -1.28 6.23 5.84
CA ASP A 47 -0.78 7.30 4.99
C ASP A 47 -0.49 6.80 3.59
N VAL A 48 -0.96 7.55 2.61
CA VAL A 48 -0.63 7.39 1.19
C VAL A 48 -0.20 8.74 0.67
N THR A 49 1.03 8.83 0.19
CA THR A 49 1.57 10.05 -0.41
C THR A 49 1.99 9.80 -1.84
N THR A 50 1.75 10.78 -2.70
CA THR A 50 2.12 10.70 -4.12
C THR A 50 2.81 11.98 -4.55
N ARG A 51 3.77 11.86 -5.46
CA ARG A 51 4.45 12.99 -6.08
C ARG A 51 4.99 12.60 -7.45
N TYR A 52 5.20 13.57 -8.31
CA TYR A 52 6.06 13.41 -9.46
C TYR A 52 7.52 13.57 -9.04
N ALA A 53 8.38 12.73 -9.55
CA ALA A 53 9.81 12.73 -9.25
C ALA A 53 10.65 12.98 -10.50
N ARG A 54 11.90 13.42 -10.30
CA ARG A 54 12.90 13.43 -11.35
C ARG A 54 13.38 12.00 -11.57
N ARG A 55 13.43 11.58 -12.83
CA ARG A 55 13.81 10.22 -13.21
C ARG A 55 15.23 9.85 -12.75
N ASP A 56 16.15 10.78 -12.81
CA ASP A 56 17.56 10.60 -12.47
C ASP A 56 17.87 10.60 -10.99
N SER A 57 16.86 10.90 -10.14
CA SER A 57 17.01 10.98 -8.68
C SER A 57 16.52 9.76 -7.91
N LEU A 58 16.07 8.72 -8.62
CA LEU A 58 15.46 7.54 -7.98
C LEU A 58 16.49 6.47 -7.67
N ALA A 59 16.43 5.96 -6.46
CA ALA A 59 17.26 4.85 -5.99
C ALA A 59 16.47 3.95 -5.04
N GLU A 60 16.88 2.69 -4.96
CA GLU A 60 16.34 1.77 -3.96
C GLU A 60 16.78 2.16 -2.55
N CYS A 61 15.87 2.05 -1.59
CA CYS A 61 16.19 2.13 -0.18
C CYS A 61 17.21 1.04 0.20
N GLY A 62 18.14 1.40 1.05
CA GLY A 62 19.16 0.48 1.57
C GLY A 62 20.32 0.26 0.61
N SER A 63 20.10 -0.29 -0.57
CA SER A 63 21.18 -0.54 -1.55
C SER A 63 21.69 0.73 -2.23
N GLY A 64 20.84 1.75 -2.39
CA GLY A 64 21.16 2.96 -3.14
C GLY A 64 21.32 2.72 -4.66
N LEU A 65 20.94 1.54 -5.16
CA LEU A 65 21.01 1.23 -6.58
C LEU A 65 20.07 2.11 -7.37
N PRO A 66 20.50 2.70 -8.50
CA PRO A 66 19.66 3.53 -9.33
C PRO A 66 18.47 2.74 -9.89
N VAL A 67 17.29 3.35 -9.85
CA VAL A 67 16.07 2.83 -10.46
C VAL A 67 15.69 3.73 -11.63
N ARG A 68 15.44 3.13 -12.79
CA ARG A 68 15.17 3.86 -14.03
C ARG A 68 13.84 3.39 -14.64
N PRO A 69 12.71 3.90 -14.17
CA PRO A 69 11.42 3.60 -14.78
C PRO A 69 11.37 4.08 -16.24
N ARG A 70 10.58 3.38 -17.04
CA ARG A 70 10.35 3.73 -18.45
C ARG A 70 9.48 4.98 -18.59
N GLY A 71 9.53 5.62 -19.75
CA GLY A 71 8.63 6.72 -20.13
C GLY A 71 9.21 8.11 -19.85
N GLU A 72 8.42 9.15 -20.08
CA GLU A 72 8.83 10.54 -19.97
C GLU A 72 8.70 11.13 -18.57
N ALA A 73 7.79 10.56 -17.76
CA ALA A 73 7.51 11.01 -16.41
C ALA A 73 7.54 9.84 -15.42
N VAL A 74 7.80 10.16 -14.16
CA VAL A 74 7.77 9.18 -13.05
C VAL A 74 6.96 9.76 -11.90
N ALA A 75 5.95 8.99 -11.47
CA ALA A 75 5.26 9.24 -10.23
C ALA A 75 5.80 8.30 -9.15
N VAL A 76 5.82 8.77 -7.91
CA VAL A 76 6.19 7.97 -6.74
C VAL A 76 5.03 7.94 -5.78
N VAL A 77 4.72 6.76 -5.27
CA VAL A 77 3.73 6.56 -4.21
C VAL A 77 4.40 5.88 -3.02
N HIS A 78 4.09 6.37 -1.82
CA HIS A 78 4.50 5.78 -0.54
C HIS A 78 3.30 5.42 0.30
N PHE A 79 3.42 4.28 0.99
CA PHE A 79 2.45 3.77 1.95
C PHE A 79 3.13 3.61 3.31
N SER A 80 2.50 4.11 4.37
CA SER A 80 3.07 4.04 5.72
C SER A 80 1.94 3.97 6.78
N PRO A 81 2.08 3.19 7.86
CA PRO A 81 3.02 2.10 8.02
C PRO A 81 2.63 0.91 7.15
N ALA A 82 3.56 0.36 6.38
CA ALA A 82 3.30 -0.73 5.46
C ALA A 82 4.52 -1.62 5.24
N GLN A 83 4.29 -2.82 4.72
CA GLN A 83 5.28 -3.79 4.28
C GLN A 83 4.77 -4.53 3.04
N THR A 84 5.62 -5.27 2.33
CA THR A 84 5.20 -6.11 1.20
C THR A 84 5.35 -7.59 1.53
N ASP A 85 4.50 -8.43 0.92
CA ASP A 85 4.60 -9.88 0.98
C ASP A 85 4.35 -10.48 -0.40
N GLY A 86 5.37 -11.16 -0.94
CA GLY A 86 5.28 -11.88 -2.21
C GLY A 86 5.08 -11.04 -3.47
N VAL A 87 5.24 -9.71 -3.39
CA VAL A 87 5.02 -8.80 -4.54
C VAL A 87 6.27 -8.72 -5.41
N PRO A 88 6.15 -8.76 -6.74
CA PRO A 88 7.28 -8.60 -7.64
C PRO A 88 8.00 -7.26 -7.42
N LYS A 89 9.31 -7.23 -7.63
CA LYS A 89 10.11 -6.01 -7.54
C LYS A 89 9.81 -5.04 -8.69
N ARG A 90 9.43 -5.58 -9.85
CA ARG A 90 9.12 -4.82 -11.06
C ARG A 90 8.01 -5.47 -11.85
N ILE A 91 7.13 -4.64 -12.40
CA ILE A 91 6.06 -5.07 -13.32
C ILE A 91 6.15 -4.19 -14.56
N GLU A 92 6.21 -4.78 -15.74
CA GLU A 92 6.30 -4.08 -17.01
C GLU A 92 5.00 -4.23 -17.82
N MET A 93 4.63 -3.15 -18.50
CA MET A 93 3.51 -3.13 -19.44
C MET A 93 4.03 -2.87 -20.85
N PRO A 94 3.50 -3.54 -21.87
CA PRO A 94 3.93 -3.33 -23.26
C PRO A 94 3.56 -1.95 -23.78
N SER A 95 2.43 -1.38 -23.33
CA SER A 95 1.92 -0.08 -23.76
C SER A 95 0.91 0.46 -22.76
N GLY A 96 0.62 1.75 -22.86
CA GLY A 96 -0.35 2.46 -22.04
C GLY A 96 0.21 3.76 -21.48
N THR A 97 -0.53 4.38 -20.59
CA THR A 97 -0.04 5.51 -19.81
C THR A 97 0.95 5.04 -18.76
N VAL A 98 0.66 3.92 -18.09
CA VAL A 98 1.57 3.23 -17.19
C VAL A 98 2.43 2.26 -17.99
N LEU A 99 3.75 2.38 -17.91
CA LEU A 99 4.70 1.55 -18.65
C LEU A 99 5.43 0.54 -17.79
N ASP A 100 5.77 0.89 -16.58
CA ASP A 100 6.31 -0.03 -15.58
C ASP A 100 6.13 0.50 -14.15
N VAL A 101 6.29 -0.42 -13.20
CA VAL A 101 6.18 -0.12 -11.78
C VAL A 101 7.34 -0.81 -11.06
N TRP A 102 8.07 -0.05 -10.26
CA TRP A 102 9.24 -0.52 -9.52
C TRP A 102 9.09 -0.32 -8.02
N LYS A 103 9.36 -1.35 -7.24
CA LYS A 103 9.47 -1.20 -5.80
C LYS A 103 10.77 -0.48 -5.46
N LEU A 104 10.66 0.70 -4.85
CA LEU A 104 11.78 1.51 -4.40
C LEU A 104 12.20 1.17 -2.98
N CYS A 105 11.22 1.00 -2.12
CA CYS A 105 11.43 0.85 -0.69
C CYS A 105 10.49 -0.17 -0.09
N ASP A 106 11.02 -0.98 0.83
CA ASP A 106 10.27 -1.85 1.74
C ASP A 106 11.12 -1.96 3.01
N PHE A 107 11.17 -0.87 3.77
CA PHE A 107 12.09 -0.73 4.89
C PHE A 107 11.49 0.21 5.94
N GLU A 108 11.66 -0.13 7.22
CA GLU A 108 11.19 0.65 8.37
C GLU A 108 9.72 1.08 8.26
N ALA A 109 8.86 0.14 7.86
CA ALA A 109 7.42 0.36 7.69
C ALA A 109 7.06 1.40 6.61
N ASP A 110 7.95 1.69 5.67
CA ASP A 110 7.71 2.50 4.50
C ASP A 110 7.82 1.67 3.23
N VAL A 111 6.76 1.64 2.42
CA VAL A 111 6.73 0.96 1.13
C VAL A 111 6.58 2.00 0.04
N GLY A 112 7.58 2.09 -0.82
CA GLY A 112 7.63 3.05 -1.91
C GLY A 112 7.68 2.38 -3.27
N TRP A 113 6.95 2.94 -4.24
CA TRP A 113 6.89 2.50 -5.62
C TRP A 113 7.11 3.65 -6.58
N ALA A 114 7.91 3.41 -7.64
CA ALA A 114 8.03 4.31 -8.78
C ALA A 114 7.19 3.79 -9.94
N ILE A 115 6.43 4.67 -10.56
CA ILE A 115 5.54 4.37 -11.68
C ILE A 115 6.03 5.14 -12.90
N GLY A 116 6.54 4.40 -13.89
CA GLY A 116 6.97 4.96 -15.16
C GLY A 116 5.77 5.25 -16.07
N LEU A 117 5.70 6.47 -16.58
CA LEU A 117 4.59 6.97 -17.38
C LEU A 117 5.05 7.40 -18.75
N SER A 118 4.24 7.11 -19.79
CA SER A 118 4.49 7.56 -21.15
C SER A 118 4.52 9.08 -21.26
N ARG A 119 3.76 9.77 -20.39
CA ARG A 119 3.71 11.24 -20.27
C ARG A 119 3.23 11.63 -18.88
N ARG A 120 3.54 12.86 -18.48
CA ARG A 120 2.96 13.44 -17.26
C ARG A 120 1.47 13.66 -17.45
N SER A 121 0.66 13.16 -16.52
CA SER A 121 -0.80 13.25 -16.55
C SER A 121 -1.31 13.61 -15.17
N PRO A 122 -2.53 14.16 -15.03
CA PRO A 122 -3.16 14.32 -13.73
C PRO A 122 -3.17 12.99 -12.95
N LEU A 123 -2.90 13.04 -11.67
CA LEU A 123 -2.80 11.89 -10.80
C LEU A 123 -3.90 11.96 -9.74
N HIS A 124 -4.65 10.86 -9.59
CA HIS A 124 -5.71 10.72 -8.59
C HIS A 124 -5.47 9.46 -7.76
N VAL A 125 -5.66 9.59 -6.45
CA VAL A 125 -5.61 8.46 -5.52
C VAL A 125 -7.02 8.22 -5.00
N SER A 126 -7.49 6.98 -5.12
CA SER A 126 -8.72 6.52 -4.51
C SER A 126 -8.45 5.37 -3.54
N ARG A 127 -9.25 5.30 -2.49
CA ARG A 127 -9.20 4.24 -1.48
C ARG A 127 -10.57 3.60 -1.37
N ASP A 128 -10.60 2.28 -1.52
CA ASP A 128 -11.81 1.47 -1.34
C ASP A 128 -11.47 0.27 -0.47
N GLY A 129 -11.88 0.33 0.80
CA GLY A 129 -11.47 -0.66 1.79
C GLY A 129 -9.93 -0.73 1.90
N ALA A 130 -9.37 -1.92 1.73
CA ALA A 130 -7.92 -2.14 1.75
C ALA A 130 -7.23 -1.96 0.39
N THR A 131 -7.97 -1.55 -0.63
CA THR A 131 -7.44 -1.30 -1.98
C THR A 131 -7.14 0.18 -2.18
N VAL A 132 -5.95 0.49 -2.66
CA VAL A 132 -5.54 1.84 -3.07
C VAL A 132 -5.28 1.83 -4.57
N THR A 133 -5.93 2.74 -5.30
CA THR A 133 -5.77 2.87 -6.74
C THR A 133 -5.17 4.24 -7.07
N VAL A 134 -4.09 4.24 -7.84
CA VAL A 134 -3.47 5.45 -8.39
C VAL A 134 -3.79 5.50 -9.87
N THR A 135 -4.59 6.49 -10.29
CA THR A 135 -5.06 6.66 -11.67
C THR A 135 -4.37 7.86 -12.32
N PHE A 136 -4.03 7.73 -13.58
CA PHE A 136 -3.37 8.75 -14.40
C PHE A 136 -4.24 9.16 -15.59
N GLY A 137 -4.52 10.45 -15.69
CA GLY A 137 -5.39 11.00 -16.70
C GLY A 137 -6.78 11.30 -16.18
N GLY A 138 -7.51 12.10 -16.91
CA GLY A 138 -8.90 12.49 -16.66
C GLY A 138 -9.63 12.62 -17.96
#